data_104ba3cbd35926a14f7465ccd5e39d35
#
_entry.id   104ba3cbd35926a14f7465ccd5e39d35
#
_cell.length_a   1.000
_cell.length_b   1.000
_cell.length_c   1.000
_cell.angle_alpha   90.00
_cell.angle_beta   90.00
_cell.angle_gamma   90.00
#
_symmetry.space_group_name_H-M   'P 1'
#
loop_
_entity.id
_entity.type
_entity.pdbx_description
1 polymer ?
#
loop_
_entity_poly.entity_id
_entity_poly.type
_entity_poly.pdbx_seq_one_letter_code
_entity_poly.pdbx_strand_id
1 'polypeptide(L)'
;PTVLGFYMLLTLSPDGVIGASLAALGLPSLAFTFSGLVLGSVLYSLPFVVQPLQNAFSSIGQRSLEAASILGAGPLDRFISVVLPLSKMGYLTAIVLGFAHTMGEFGVVLMIGGNIPGQTQVLSIAIYDHVESLQYGAAHSLSAILLLLSFAVLLMVYSLNKRVQLLGRA
;
A
#
# COMPACT_ATOMS: atom_id res chain seq x y z
N PRO A 1 -1.65 -6.07 13.32
CA PRO A 1 -2.13 -6.68 12.05
C PRO A 1 -3.30 -7.61 12.26
N THR A 2 -3.15 -8.66 13.08
CA THR A 2 -4.11 -9.74 13.30
C THR A 2 -5.47 -9.24 13.79
N VAL A 3 -5.49 -8.30 14.73
CA VAL A 3 -6.74 -7.71 15.27
C VAL A 3 -7.52 -6.97 14.17
N LEU A 4 -6.84 -6.17 13.37
CA LEU A 4 -7.47 -5.50 12.24
C LEU A 4 -8.02 -6.52 11.23
N GLY A 5 -7.22 -7.54 10.88
CA GLY A 5 -7.64 -8.60 9.97
C GLY A 5 -8.88 -9.33 10.45
N PHE A 6 -8.95 -9.63 11.76
CA PHE A 6 -10.12 -10.25 12.36
C PHE A 6 -11.37 -9.39 12.26
N TYR A 7 -11.30 -8.12 12.64
CA TYR A 7 -12.47 -7.22 12.51
C TYR A 7 -12.88 -6.97 11.07
N MET A 8 -11.92 -6.90 10.16
CA MET A 8 -12.22 -6.81 8.74
C MET A 8 -12.90 -8.08 8.22
N LEU A 9 -12.42 -9.27 8.63
CA LEU A 9 -13.08 -10.52 8.29
C LEU A 9 -14.53 -10.54 8.76
N LEU A 10 -14.80 -10.14 10.01
CA LEU A 10 -16.15 -10.07 10.54
C LEU A 10 -17.04 -9.11 9.74
N THR A 11 -16.53 -7.95 9.37
CA THR A 11 -17.32 -6.94 8.64
C THR A 11 -17.55 -7.30 7.18
N LEU A 12 -16.60 -8.01 6.54
CA LEU A 12 -16.67 -8.42 5.13
C LEU A 12 -17.34 -9.78 4.91
N SER A 13 -17.53 -10.57 5.98
CA SER A 13 -18.23 -11.87 5.92
C SER A 13 -19.71 -11.69 5.52
N PRO A 14 -20.39 -12.73 5.01
CA PRO A 14 -21.78 -12.62 4.57
C PRO A 14 -22.74 -12.05 5.61
N ASP A 15 -22.51 -12.36 6.89
CA ASP A 15 -23.32 -11.89 8.01
C ASP A 15 -22.83 -10.55 8.60
N GLY A 16 -21.72 -10.02 8.09
CA GLY A 16 -21.14 -8.75 8.52
C GLY A 16 -21.85 -7.56 7.92
N VAL A 17 -21.63 -6.37 8.49
CA VAL A 17 -22.29 -5.12 8.06
C VAL A 17 -22.05 -4.83 6.58
N ILE A 18 -20.82 -4.96 6.10
CA ILE A 18 -20.48 -4.73 4.70
C ILE A 18 -20.93 -5.91 3.83
N GLY A 19 -20.69 -7.16 4.28
CA GLY A 19 -21.07 -8.34 3.52
C GLY A 19 -22.59 -8.46 3.33
N ALA A 20 -23.38 -8.22 4.37
CA ALA A 20 -24.84 -8.20 4.27
C ALA A 20 -25.35 -7.11 3.32
N SER A 21 -24.72 -5.93 3.34
CA SER A 21 -25.06 -4.84 2.41
C SER A 21 -24.74 -5.21 0.95
N LEU A 22 -23.62 -5.87 0.71
CA LEU A 22 -23.25 -6.39 -0.62
C LEU A 22 -24.23 -7.47 -1.09
N ALA A 23 -24.59 -8.41 -0.19
CA ALA A 23 -25.56 -9.45 -0.48
C ALA A 23 -26.94 -8.87 -0.85
N ALA A 24 -27.39 -7.82 -0.18
CA ALA A 24 -28.62 -7.10 -0.52
C ALA A 24 -28.58 -6.45 -1.93
N LEU A 25 -27.39 -6.12 -2.44
CA LEU A 25 -27.14 -5.62 -3.78
C LEU A 25 -26.88 -6.73 -4.82
N GLY A 26 -26.98 -8.00 -4.42
CA GLY A 26 -26.70 -9.15 -5.30
C GLY A 26 -25.18 -9.36 -5.57
N LEU A 27 -24.30 -8.75 -4.79
CA LEU A 27 -22.86 -8.88 -4.92
C LEU A 27 -22.32 -9.97 -3.97
N PRO A 28 -21.24 -10.69 -4.36
CA PRO A 28 -20.63 -11.70 -3.49
C PRO A 28 -19.93 -11.06 -2.28
N SER A 29 -19.80 -11.85 -1.20
CA SER A 29 -18.98 -11.48 -0.05
C SER A 29 -17.53 -11.23 -0.46
N LEU A 30 -16.88 -10.26 0.19
CA LEU A 30 -15.46 -9.98 -0.01
C LEU A 30 -14.54 -10.85 0.87
N ALA A 31 -15.07 -11.49 1.91
CA ALA A 31 -14.28 -12.42 2.72
C ALA A 31 -13.77 -13.59 1.85
N PHE A 32 -12.51 -13.98 2.06
CA PHE A 32 -11.82 -15.05 1.33
C PHE A 32 -11.73 -14.82 -0.19
N THR A 33 -11.76 -13.57 -0.63
CA THR A 33 -11.58 -13.20 -2.04
C THR A 33 -10.34 -12.34 -2.23
N PHE A 34 -9.81 -12.33 -3.46
CA PHE A 34 -8.69 -11.46 -3.82
C PHE A 34 -9.04 -9.96 -3.62
N SER A 35 -10.26 -9.56 -3.93
CA SER A 35 -10.72 -8.18 -3.73
C SER A 35 -10.76 -7.79 -2.25
N GLY A 36 -11.20 -8.69 -1.37
CA GLY A 36 -11.17 -8.47 0.07
C GLY A 36 -9.75 -8.38 0.62
N LEU A 37 -8.84 -9.22 0.10
CA LEU A 37 -7.42 -9.18 0.43
C LEU A 37 -6.79 -7.83 0.04
N VAL A 38 -7.05 -7.35 -1.17
CA VAL A 38 -6.58 -6.04 -1.64
C VAL A 38 -7.12 -4.90 -0.75
N LEU A 39 -8.42 -4.93 -0.43
CA LEU A 39 -9.03 -3.94 0.46
C LEU A 39 -8.37 -3.94 1.84
N GLY A 40 -8.11 -5.12 2.40
CA GLY A 40 -7.43 -5.28 3.68
C GLY A 40 -6.02 -4.71 3.66
N SER A 41 -5.25 -5.07 2.64
CA SER A 41 -3.88 -4.58 2.46
C SER A 41 -3.83 -3.05 2.29
N VAL A 42 -4.76 -2.47 1.51
CA VAL A 42 -4.86 -1.01 1.35
C VAL A 42 -5.13 -0.32 2.68
N LEU A 43 -6.13 -0.78 3.43
CA LEU A 43 -6.48 -0.16 4.72
C LEU A 43 -5.36 -0.30 5.75
N TYR A 44 -4.69 -1.43 5.79
CA TYR A 44 -3.60 -1.68 6.71
C TYR A 44 -2.34 -0.86 6.35
N SER A 45 -2.06 -0.69 5.06
CA SER A 45 -0.92 0.08 4.56
C SER A 45 -1.16 1.60 4.54
N LEU A 46 -2.40 2.05 4.75
CA LEU A 46 -2.81 3.45 4.66
C LEU A 46 -1.94 4.40 5.50
N PRO A 47 -1.60 4.11 6.79
CA PRO A 47 -0.75 4.99 7.59
C PRO A 47 0.65 5.20 6.98
N PHE A 48 1.22 4.15 6.36
CA PHE A 48 2.55 4.19 5.74
C PHE A 48 2.58 5.02 4.45
N VAL A 49 1.43 5.23 3.82
CA VAL A 49 1.27 6.08 2.65
C VAL A 49 0.88 7.50 3.03
N VAL A 50 -0.06 7.65 3.97
CA VAL A 50 -0.61 8.95 4.35
C VAL A 50 0.41 9.80 5.11
N GLN A 51 1.18 9.21 6.03
CA GLN A 51 2.13 9.94 6.86
C GLN A 51 3.22 10.66 6.04
N PRO A 52 3.92 10.03 5.08
CA PRO A 52 4.88 10.73 4.23
C PRO A 52 4.24 11.82 3.37
N LEU A 53 3.01 11.60 2.89
CA LEU A 53 2.28 12.61 2.12
C LEU A 53 1.93 13.82 2.97
N GLN A 54 1.43 13.61 4.20
CA GLN A 54 1.15 14.69 5.15
C GLN A 54 2.42 15.50 5.45
N ASN A 55 3.54 14.84 5.70
CA ASN A 55 4.82 15.49 5.96
C ASN A 55 5.27 16.32 4.74
N ALA A 56 5.12 15.78 3.52
CA ALA A 56 5.46 16.47 2.30
C ALA A 56 4.58 17.71 2.07
N PHE A 57 3.28 17.59 2.29
CA PHE A 57 2.34 18.71 2.16
C PHE A 57 2.60 19.79 3.21
N SER A 58 2.84 19.39 4.46
CA SER A 58 3.12 20.32 5.56
C SER A 58 4.45 21.06 5.39
N SER A 59 5.41 20.47 4.63
CA SER A 59 6.69 21.12 4.34
C SER A 59 6.61 22.22 3.28
N ILE A 60 5.48 22.32 2.57
CA ILE A 60 5.26 23.38 1.58
C ILE A 60 5.00 24.67 2.33
N GLY A 61 5.92 25.63 2.17
CA GLY A 61 5.81 26.93 2.83
C GLY A 61 4.58 27.71 2.34
N GLN A 62 3.89 28.39 3.24
CA GLN A 62 2.72 29.22 2.92
C GLN A 62 3.03 30.29 1.87
N ARG A 63 4.26 30.80 1.84
CA ARG A 63 4.70 31.79 0.84
C ARG A 63 4.48 31.35 -0.62
N SER A 64 4.71 30.08 -0.91
CA SER A 64 4.48 29.54 -2.27
C SER A 64 3.00 29.52 -2.63
N LEU A 65 2.14 29.19 -1.67
CA LEU A 65 0.69 29.17 -1.86
C LEU A 65 0.09 30.58 -1.94
N GLU A 66 0.61 31.52 -1.15
CA GLU A 66 0.24 32.93 -1.16
C GLU A 66 0.65 33.61 -2.48
N ALA A 67 1.88 33.35 -2.94
CA ALA A 67 2.34 33.88 -4.23
C ALA A 67 1.45 33.42 -5.39
N ALA A 68 1.08 32.15 -5.44
CA ALA A 68 0.15 31.62 -6.42
C ALA A 68 -1.25 32.26 -6.30
N SER A 69 -1.71 32.54 -5.06
CA SER A 69 -2.98 33.22 -4.83
C SER A 69 -2.99 34.66 -5.34
N ILE A 70 -1.89 35.39 -5.14
CA ILE A 70 -1.72 36.77 -5.65
C ILE A 70 -1.78 36.80 -7.20
N LEU A 71 -1.27 35.73 -7.84
CA LEU A 71 -1.34 35.55 -9.29
C LEU A 71 -2.73 35.09 -9.79
N GLY A 72 -3.72 34.98 -8.90
CA GLY A 72 -5.10 34.63 -9.25
C GLY A 72 -5.37 33.10 -9.29
N ALA A 73 -4.43 32.27 -8.88
CA ALA A 73 -4.62 30.81 -8.89
C ALA A 73 -5.71 30.38 -7.89
N GLY A 74 -6.72 29.65 -8.39
CA GLY A 74 -7.76 29.05 -7.57
C GLY A 74 -7.24 27.89 -6.71
N PRO A 75 -8.04 27.35 -5.75
CA PRO A 75 -7.60 26.28 -4.85
C PRO A 75 -7.11 25.03 -5.58
N LEU A 76 -7.84 24.60 -6.62
CA LEU A 76 -7.47 23.43 -7.42
C LEU A 76 -6.20 23.69 -8.25
N ASP A 77 -6.08 24.86 -8.85
CA ASP A 77 -4.90 25.26 -9.61
C ASP A 77 -3.66 25.31 -8.70
N ARG A 78 -3.76 25.91 -7.52
CA ARG A 78 -2.68 25.87 -6.52
C ARG A 78 -2.27 24.44 -6.14
N PHE A 79 -3.24 23.56 -5.98
CA PHE A 79 -2.95 22.17 -5.68
C PHE A 79 -2.18 21.50 -6.82
N ILE A 80 -2.64 21.65 -8.06
CA ILE A 80 -2.03 21.00 -9.23
C ILE A 80 -0.68 21.63 -9.60
N SER A 81 -0.59 22.98 -9.58
CA SER A 81 0.57 23.69 -10.09
C SER A 81 1.65 23.94 -9.05
N VAL A 82 1.33 23.88 -7.75
CA VAL A 82 2.29 24.15 -6.67
C VAL A 82 2.45 22.94 -5.76
N VAL A 83 1.35 22.44 -5.17
CA VAL A 83 1.44 21.38 -4.16
C VAL A 83 1.95 20.06 -4.75
N LEU A 84 1.34 19.60 -5.83
CA LEU A 84 1.74 18.34 -6.47
C LEU A 84 3.21 18.32 -6.90
N PRO A 85 3.73 19.32 -7.65
CA PRO A 85 5.13 19.32 -8.06
C PRO A 85 6.12 19.43 -6.90
N LEU A 86 5.80 20.23 -5.87
CA LEU A 86 6.68 20.38 -4.71
C LEU A 86 6.69 19.14 -3.80
N SER A 87 5.60 18.37 -3.80
CA SER A 87 5.45 17.15 -2.98
C SER A 87 5.94 15.87 -3.66
N LYS A 88 6.51 15.95 -4.87
CA LYS A 88 6.90 14.76 -5.67
C LYS A 88 7.73 13.74 -4.89
N MET A 89 8.61 14.19 -3.98
CA MET A 89 9.42 13.32 -3.13
C MET A 89 8.59 12.62 -2.06
N GLY A 90 7.57 13.28 -1.53
CA GLY A 90 6.62 12.67 -0.60
C GLY A 90 5.82 11.55 -1.24
N TYR A 91 5.35 11.73 -2.47
CA TYR A 91 4.68 10.66 -3.23
C TYR A 91 5.59 9.46 -3.44
N LEU A 92 6.84 9.70 -3.83
CA LEU A 92 7.80 8.64 -4.04
C LEU A 92 8.05 7.86 -2.74
N THR A 93 8.26 8.56 -1.63
CA THR A 93 8.43 7.94 -0.30
C THR A 93 7.19 7.15 0.09
N ALA A 94 5.99 7.69 -0.12
CA ALA A 94 4.73 7.02 0.18
C ALA A 94 4.55 5.72 -0.62
N ILE A 95 4.86 5.75 -1.93
CA ILE A 95 4.81 4.56 -2.80
C ILE A 95 5.79 3.49 -2.30
N VAL A 96 7.02 3.88 -1.98
CA VAL A 96 8.05 2.94 -1.49
C VAL A 96 7.64 2.30 -0.18
N LEU A 97 7.22 3.11 0.79
CA LEU A 97 6.83 2.61 2.10
C LEU A 97 5.58 1.75 2.04
N GLY A 98 4.56 2.17 1.28
CA GLY A 98 3.36 1.37 1.06
C GLY A 98 3.67 0.03 0.39
N PHE A 99 4.48 0.03 -0.65
CA PHE A 99 4.92 -1.19 -1.33
C PHE A 99 5.72 -2.11 -0.39
N ALA A 100 6.75 -1.58 0.28
CA ALA A 100 7.58 -2.37 1.18
C ALA A 100 6.77 -2.98 2.34
N HIS A 101 5.81 -2.21 2.88
CA HIS A 101 4.91 -2.68 3.93
C HIS A 101 4.01 -3.82 3.42
N THR A 102 3.40 -3.65 2.25
CA THR A 102 2.47 -4.65 1.68
C THR A 102 3.20 -5.95 1.27
N MET A 103 4.45 -5.87 0.80
CA MET A 103 5.24 -7.05 0.42
C MET A 103 5.51 -8.02 1.58
N GLY A 104 5.68 -7.48 2.80
CA GLY A 104 5.92 -8.28 4.01
C GLY A 104 4.65 -8.59 4.82
N GLU A 105 3.48 -8.21 4.32
CA GLU A 105 2.23 -8.38 5.05
C GLU A 105 1.86 -9.86 5.17
N PHE A 106 1.50 -10.28 6.40
CA PHE A 106 1.14 -11.65 6.72
C PHE A 106 -0.19 -11.72 7.47
N GLY A 107 -0.31 -11.04 8.61
CA GLY A 107 -1.42 -11.23 9.54
C GLY A 107 -2.80 -10.84 9.00
N VAL A 108 -2.91 -9.68 8.35
CA VAL A 108 -4.17 -9.20 7.78
C VAL A 108 -4.57 -10.04 6.57
N VAL A 109 -3.61 -10.31 5.67
CA VAL A 109 -3.88 -11.09 4.44
C VAL A 109 -4.24 -12.54 4.75
N LEU A 110 -3.64 -13.14 5.78
CA LEU A 110 -4.00 -14.48 6.23
C LEU A 110 -5.44 -14.54 6.76
N MET A 111 -5.81 -13.56 7.59
CA MET A 111 -7.15 -13.52 8.20
C MET A 111 -8.25 -13.29 7.17
N ILE A 112 -8.07 -12.36 6.24
CA ILE A 112 -9.09 -12.01 5.24
C ILE A 112 -9.07 -12.96 4.05
N GLY A 113 -7.88 -13.41 3.64
CA GLY A 113 -7.69 -14.25 2.46
C GLY A 113 -7.89 -15.74 2.70
N GLY A 114 -7.65 -16.23 3.93
CA GLY A 114 -7.78 -17.65 4.27
C GLY A 114 -6.78 -18.59 3.60
N ASN A 115 -5.70 -18.05 3.00
CA ASN A 115 -4.62 -18.83 2.37
C ASN A 115 -5.09 -19.86 1.32
N ILE A 116 -6.00 -19.49 0.44
CA ILE A 116 -6.54 -20.39 -0.57
C ILE A 116 -5.57 -20.47 -1.76
N PRO A 117 -4.98 -21.65 -2.06
CA PRO A 117 -4.04 -21.81 -3.16
C PRO A 117 -4.64 -21.39 -4.51
N GLY A 118 -3.87 -20.63 -5.29
CA GLY A 118 -4.31 -20.14 -6.60
C GLY A 118 -5.35 -19.01 -6.58
N GLN A 119 -5.82 -18.57 -5.40
CA GLN A 119 -6.79 -17.49 -5.27
C GLN A 119 -6.30 -16.36 -4.35
N THR A 120 -6.05 -16.65 -3.08
CA THR A 120 -5.70 -15.66 -2.06
C THR A 120 -4.37 -15.92 -1.37
N GLN A 121 -3.68 -16.98 -1.74
CA GLN A 121 -2.35 -17.26 -1.23
C GLN A 121 -1.35 -16.21 -1.72
N VAL A 122 -0.70 -15.51 -0.80
CA VAL A 122 0.36 -14.55 -1.08
C VAL A 122 1.73 -15.14 -0.76
N LEU A 123 2.78 -14.53 -1.30
CA LEU A 123 4.15 -15.07 -1.20
C LEU A 123 4.65 -15.18 0.25
N SER A 124 4.32 -14.21 1.11
CA SER A 124 4.67 -14.23 2.54
C SER A 124 4.04 -15.40 3.27
N ILE A 125 2.79 -15.75 2.95
CA ILE A 125 2.09 -16.90 3.53
C ILE A 125 2.67 -18.21 2.98
N ALA A 126 2.95 -18.29 1.68
CA ALA A 126 3.57 -19.48 1.07
C ALA A 126 4.95 -19.80 1.69
N ILE A 127 5.75 -18.78 1.98
CA ILE A 127 7.02 -18.96 2.70
C ILE A 127 6.77 -19.56 4.08
N TYR A 128 5.80 -19.03 4.82
CA TYR A 128 5.44 -19.51 6.14
C TYR A 128 4.98 -20.97 6.12
N ASP A 129 4.10 -21.34 5.19
CA ASP A 129 3.59 -22.71 5.02
C ASP A 129 4.73 -23.71 4.75
N HIS A 130 5.71 -23.33 3.91
CA HIS A 130 6.87 -24.17 3.65
C HIS A 130 7.77 -24.33 4.88
N VAL A 131 7.88 -23.28 5.71
CA VAL A 131 8.63 -23.36 6.97
C VAL A 131 7.92 -24.29 7.96
N GLU A 132 6.60 -24.15 8.13
CA GLU A 132 5.82 -25.04 9.00
C GLU A 132 5.84 -26.51 8.55
N SER A 133 5.84 -26.72 7.22
CA SER A 133 5.94 -28.04 6.60
C SER A 133 7.38 -28.60 6.58
N LEU A 134 8.35 -27.93 7.23
CA LEU A 134 9.77 -28.29 7.24
C LEU A 134 10.42 -28.38 5.86
N GLN A 135 9.82 -27.74 4.85
CA GLN A 135 10.32 -27.68 3.47
C GLN A 135 11.24 -26.47 3.29
N TYR A 136 12.33 -26.42 4.05
CA TYR A 136 13.24 -25.25 4.07
C TYR A 136 13.84 -24.91 2.72
N GLY A 137 14.05 -25.86 1.81
CA GLY A 137 14.55 -25.59 0.46
C GLY A 137 13.59 -24.73 -0.36
N ALA A 138 12.29 -25.03 -0.31
CA ALA A 138 11.25 -24.26 -0.97
C ALA A 138 11.09 -22.87 -0.32
N ALA A 139 11.03 -22.83 1.02
CA ALA A 139 10.96 -21.58 1.78
C ALA A 139 12.14 -20.66 1.46
N HIS A 140 13.37 -21.20 1.38
CA HIS A 140 14.58 -20.44 1.02
C HIS A 140 14.48 -19.86 -0.40
N SER A 141 14.03 -20.64 -1.37
CA SER A 141 13.87 -20.19 -2.75
C SER A 141 12.88 -19.04 -2.89
N LEU A 142 11.69 -19.17 -2.26
CA LEU A 142 10.68 -18.12 -2.27
C LEU A 142 11.14 -16.86 -1.52
N SER A 143 11.81 -17.04 -0.39
CA SER A 143 12.37 -15.91 0.37
C SER A 143 13.45 -15.16 -0.41
N ALA A 144 14.32 -15.88 -1.13
CA ALA A 144 15.33 -15.27 -1.99
C ALA A 144 14.69 -14.47 -3.12
N ILE A 145 13.64 -15.01 -3.77
CA ILE A 145 12.90 -14.30 -4.82
C ILE A 145 12.27 -13.03 -4.26
N LEU A 146 11.58 -13.13 -3.11
CA LEU A 146 10.94 -11.97 -2.47
C LEU A 146 11.95 -10.88 -2.09
N LEU A 147 13.10 -11.28 -1.54
CA LEU A 147 14.17 -10.38 -1.15
C LEU A 147 14.77 -9.68 -2.38
N LEU A 148 15.08 -10.42 -3.44
CA LEU A 148 15.62 -9.86 -4.69
C LEU A 148 14.63 -8.90 -5.34
N LEU A 149 13.34 -9.26 -5.39
CA LEU A 149 12.29 -8.41 -5.93
C LEU A 149 12.17 -7.11 -5.13
N SER A 150 12.09 -7.20 -3.81
CA SER A 150 12.02 -6.04 -2.91
C SER A 150 13.23 -5.12 -3.09
N PHE A 151 14.42 -5.70 -3.15
CA PHE A 151 15.65 -4.93 -3.34
C PHE A 151 15.70 -4.27 -4.72
N ALA A 152 15.29 -4.98 -5.79
CA ALA A 152 15.22 -4.44 -7.14
C ALA A 152 14.25 -3.24 -7.23
N VAL A 153 13.05 -3.35 -6.61
CA VAL A 153 12.09 -2.25 -6.57
C VAL A 153 12.64 -1.06 -5.79
N LEU A 154 13.26 -1.28 -4.63
CA LEU A 154 13.87 -0.21 -3.84
C LEU A 154 15.00 0.49 -4.61
N LEU A 155 15.87 -0.26 -5.28
CA LEU A 155 16.94 0.30 -6.13
C LEU A 155 16.36 1.10 -7.30
N MET A 156 15.33 0.57 -7.97
CA MET A 156 14.64 1.27 -9.07
C MET A 156 14.10 2.62 -8.60
N VAL A 157 13.38 2.63 -7.49
CA VAL A 157 12.80 3.84 -6.92
C VAL A 157 13.89 4.83 -6.49
N TYR A 158 14.94 4.35 -5.81
CA TYR A 158 16.06 5.19 -5.41
C TYR A 158 16.77 5.83 -6.62
N SER A 159 16.99 5.06 -7.69
CA SER A 159 17.63 5.55 -8.91
C SER A 159 16.77 6.61 -9.63
N LEU A 160 15.46 6.41 -9.70
CA LEU A 160 14.51 7.38 -10.22
C LEU A 160 14.53 8.67 -9.39
N ASN A 161 14.55 8.54 -8.06
CA ASN A 161 14.62 9.67 -7.15
C ASN A 161 15.89 10.53 -7.39
N LYS A 162 17.05 9.90 -7.50
CA LYS A 162 18.31 10.59 -7.78
C LYS A 162 18.27 11.37 -9.09
N ARG A 163 17.69 10.79 -10.16
CA ARG A 163 17.53 11.48 -11.45
C ARG A 163 16.63 12.71 -11.35
N VAL A 164 15.51 12.60 -10.63
CA VAL A 164 14.58 13.70 -10.43
C VAL A 164 15.22 14.86 -9.65
N GLN A 165 16.07 14.57 -8.65
CA GLN A 165 16.79 15.60 -7.89
C GLN A 165 17.82 16.35 -8.76
N LEU A 166 18.52 15.64 -9.65
CA LEU A 166 19.52 16.23 -10.53
C LEU A 166 18.89 17.14 -11.58
N LEU A 167 17.73 16.76 -12.15
CA LEU A 167 17.00 17.56 -13.13
C LEU A 167 16.31 18.79 -12.53
N GLY A 168 16.00 18.78 -11.23
CA GLY A 168 15.38 19.93 -10.55
C GLY A 168 16.41 20.96 -10.02
N ARG A 169 17.70 20.73 -10.21
CA ARG A 169 18.79 21.64 -9.86
C ARG A 169 19.43 22.35 -11.06
N ALA A 170 19.07 21.98 -12.26
CA ALA A 170 19.45 22.64 -13.51
C ALA A 170 18.38 23.65 -13.93
#